data_7ed26b49d2625a821ed06f31d18bc78d
#
_entry.id   7ed26b49d2625a821ed06f31d18bc78d
#
_cell.length_a   1.000
_cell.length_b   1.000
_cell.length_c   1.000
_cell.angle_alpha   90.00
_cell.angle_beta   90.00
_cell.angle_gamma   90.00
#
_symmetry.space_group_name_H-M   'P 1'
#
loop_
_entity.id
_entity.type
_entity.pdbx_description
1 polymer ?
#
loop_
_entity_poly.entity_id
_entity_poly.type
_entity_poly.pdbx_seq_one_letter_code
_entity_poly.pdbx_strand_id
1 'polypeptide(L)'
;MSLVKIGISGCLGRMGKELASHSKKDKRLQFVGGFDLEDKTSFLKNIFNKSDVVIDFSSPGAIKKNLDFAINNKTGLVIGTTGLKEKEFEMIKIASKKIPILISSNMSLGVNILFNLVQQTASTLKDTDYDIEIA
;
A
#
# COMPACT_ATOMS: atom_id res chain seq x y z
N MET A 1 -10.33 0.54 -23.05
CA MET A 1 -9.96 1.09 -21.74
C MET A 1 -8.44 1.29 -21.69
N SER A 2 -7.96 2.44 -21.21
CA SER A 2 -6.52 2.66 -21.00
C SER A 2 -6.02 1.76 -19.86
N LEU A 3 -4.82 1.19 -20.01
CA LEU A 3 -4.19 0.39 -18.95
C LEU A 3 -3.79 1.31 -17.79
N VAL A 4 -3.97 0.84 -16.55
CA VAL A 4 -3.46 1.53 -15.37
C VAL A 4 -1.96 1.23 -15.24
N LYS A 5 -1.13 2.27 -15.22
CA LYS A 5 0.33 2.17 -15.12
C LYS A 5 0.76 2.06 -13.66
N ILE A 6 1.43 0.96 -13.32
CA ILE A 6 1.80 0.64 -11.94
C ILE A 6 3.31 0.61 -11.76
N GLY A 7 3.79 1.39 -10.78
CA GLY A 7 5.12 1.28 -10.17
C GLY A 7 5.06 0.51 -8.85
N ILE A 8 6.17 -0.10 -8.44
CA ILE A 8 6.26 -0.83 -7.17
C ILE A 8 7.47 -0.36 -6.37
N SER A 9 7.24 0.11 -5.14
CA SER A 9 8.25 0.39 -4.12
C SER A 9 8.44 -0.84 -3.23
N GLY A 10 9.68 -1.22 -2.94
CA GLY A 10 10.01 -2.46 -2.25
C GLY A 10 9.95 -3.69 -3.18
N CYS A 11 10.33 -3.52 -4.46
CA CYS A 11 10.16 -4.55 -5.50
C CYS A 11 11.04 -5.78 -5.31
N LEU A 12 12.13 -5.71 -4.55
CA LEU A 12 13.00 -6.86 -4.22
C LEU A 12 12.47 -7.69 -3.05
N GLY A 13 11.54 -7.15 -2.26
CA GLY A 13 10.87 -7.85 -1.16
C GLY A 13 9.92 -8.95 -1.65
N ARG A 14 9.46 -9.79 -0.70
CA ARG A 14 8.52 -10.89 -1.00
C ARG A 14 7.25 -10.39 -1.68
N MET A 15 6.56 -9.42 -1.07
CA MET A 15 5.33 -8.83 -1.63
C MET A 15 5.58 -8.10 -2.95
N GLY A 16 6.69 -7.35 -3.05
CA GLY A 16 7.04 -6.63 -4.27
C GLY A 16 7.22 -7.54 -5.48
N LYS A 17 7.87 -8.70 -5.31
CA LYS A 17 8.03 -9.72 -6.36
C LYS A 17 6.69 -10.31 -6.82
N GLU A 18 5.80 -10.63 -5.88
CA GLU A 18 4.46 -11.13 -6.20
C GLU A 18 3.63 -10.08 -6.94
N LEU A 19 3.62 -8.85 -6.45
CA LEU A 19 2.92 -7.73 -7.09
C LEU A 19 3.44 -7.49 -8.52
N ALA A 20 4.76 -7.51 -8.73
CA ALA A 20 5.35 -7.37 -10.05
C ALA A 20 4.95 -8.52 -10.99
N SER A 21 4.93 -9.76 -10.48
CA SER A 21 4.49 -10.93 -11.23
C SER A 21 3.01 -10.82 -11.63
N HIS A 22 2.13 -10.49 -10.69
CA HIS A 22 0.71 -10.33 -10.95
C HIS A 22 0.41 -9.16 -11.89
N SER A 23 1.06 -8.01 -11.69
CA SER A 23 0.87 -6.83 -12.54
C SER A 23 1.23 -7.07 -14.01
N LYS A 24 2.21 -7.93 -14.28
CA LYS A 24 2.60 -8.33 -15.65
C LYS A 24 1.60 -9.27 -16.31
N LYS A 25 0.82 -10.00 -15.52
CA LYS A 25 -0.17 -10.99 -16.02
C LYS A 25 -1.56 -10.39 -16.21
N ASP A 26 -1.89 -9.33 -15.50
CA ASP A 26 -3.21 -8.70 -15.57
C ASP A 26 -3.29 -7.76 -16.78
N LYS A 27 -4.20 -8.09 -17.71
CA LYS A 27 -4.40 -7.34 -18.96
C LYS A 27 -4.94 -5.91 -18.76
N ARG A 28 -5.36 -5.55 -17.54
CA ARG A 28 -5.82 -4.19 -17.19
C ARG A 28 -4.68 -3.29 -16.75
N LEU A 29 -3.51 -3.87 -16.47
CA LEU A 29 -2.37 -3.20 -15.87
C LEU A 29 -1.19 -3.11 -16.83
N GLN A 30 -0.41 -2.04 -16.68
CA GLN A 30 0.90 -1.88 -17.29
C GLN A 30 1.95 -1.74 -16.19
N PHE A 31 2.78 -2.76 -16.00
CA PHE A 31 3.91 -2.68 -15.07
C PHE A 31 4.99 -1.76 -15.65
N VAL A 32 5.21 -0.62 -15.00
CA VAL A 32 6.20 0.40 -15.39
C VAL A 32 7.60 0.02 -14.93
N GLY A 33 7.71 -0.52 -13.70
CA GLY A 33 8.95 -0.92 -13.07
C GLY A 33 8.83 -0.92 -11.56
N GLY A 34 9.88 -1.39 -10.90
CA GLY A 34 9.97 -1.39 -9.44
C GLY A 34 11.28 -0.78 -8.98
N PHE A 35 11.31 -0.33 -7.73
CA PHE A 35 12.48 0.26 -7.10
C PHE A 35 12.54 -0.09 -5.61
N ASP A 36 13.73 0.08 -5.03
CA ASP A 36 14.00 -0.07 -3.61
C ASP A 36 14.69 1.17 -3.02
N LEU A 37 14.88 1.19 -1.70
CA LEU A 37 15.37 2.36 -0.97
C LEU A 37 16.75 2.84 -1.46
N GLU A 38 17.61 1.89 -1.87
CA GLU A 38 18.98 2.16 -2.30
C GLU A 38 19.11 2.59 -3.75
N ASP A 39 18.04 2.54 -4.52
CA ASP A 39 18.07 2.94 -5.92
C ASP A 39 18.28 4.45 -6.09
N LYS A 40 18.93 4.81 -7.20
CA LYS A 40 19.23 6.21 -7.52
C LYS A 40 17.94 7.03 -7.62
N THR A 41 17.98 8.22 -7.05
CA THR A 41 16.85 9.16 -7.04
C THR A 41 16.29 9.45 -8.44
N SER A 42 17.16 9.50 -9.47
CA SER A 42 16.73 9.68 -10.86
C SER A 42 15.89 8.52 -11.38
N PHE A 43 16.19 7.29 -10.94
CA PHE A 43 15.44 6.10 -11.30
C PHE A 43 14.05 6.11 -10.66
N LEU A 44 13.97 6.39 -9.36
CA LEU A 44 12.69 6.55 -8.65
C LEU A 44 11.81 7.61 -9.34
N LYS A 45 12.39 8.78 -9.62
CA LYS A 45 11.68 9.87 -10.31
C LYS A 45 11.08 9.41 -11.65
N ASN A 46 11.82 8.62 -12.43
CA ASN A 46 11.33 8.09 -13.69
C ASN A 46 10.15 7.13 -13.51
N ILE A 47 10.19 6.26 -12.48
CA ILE A 47 9.07 5.35 -12.16
C ILE A 47 7.83 6.15 -11.78
N PHE A 48 7.94 7.10 -10.84
CA PHE A 48 6.81 7.93 -10.43
C PHE A 48 6.22 8.73 -11.61
N ASN A 49 7.05 9.33 -12.44
CA ASN A 49 6.61 10.12 -13.59
C ASN A 49 5.84 9.29 -14.63
N LYS A 50 6.10 8.00 -14.72
CA LYS A 50 5.47 7.09 -15.69
C LYS A 50 4.29 6.31 -15.13
N SER A 51 4.05 6.36 -13.80
CA SER A 51 3.03 5.58 -13.13
C SER A 51 1.80 6.41 -12.83
N ASP A 52 0.62 5.83 -13.00
CA ASP A 52 -0.63 6.38 -12.48
C ASP A 52 -0.74 6.14 -10.97
N VAL A 53 -0.23 4.97 -10.52
CA VAL A 53 -0.23 4.54 -9.12
C VAL A 53 1.09 3.84 -8.79
N VAL A 54 1.64 4.11 -7.61
CA VAL A 54 2.74 3.33 -7.03
C VAL A 54 2.20 2.54 -5.84
N ILE A 55 2.50 1.23 -5.83
CA ILE A 55 2.18 0.33 -4.72
C ILE A 55 3.43 0.20 -3.86
N ASP A 56 3.30 0.54 -2.56
CA ASP A 56 4.41 0.60 -1.62
C ASP A 56 4.31 -0.51 -0.56
N PHE A 57 5.18 -1.50 -0.67
CA PHE A 57 5.46 -2.53 0.34
C PHE A 57 6.94 -2.52 0.72
N SER A 58 7.46 -1.35 1.04
CA SER A 58 8.87 -1.14 1.38
C SER A 58 9.09 -1.11 2.91
N SER A 59 9.50 0.02 3.42
CA SER A 59 9.77 0.25 4.84
C SER A 59 9.32 1.63 5.29
N PRO A 60 9.09 1.86 6.60
CA PRO A 60 8.73 3.18 7.12
C PRO A 60 9.70 4.29 6.72
N GLY A 61 11.01 3.96 6.60
CA GLY A 61 12.03 4.92 6.17
C GLY A 61 11.87 5.44 4.74
N ALA A 62 11.18 4.71 3.87
CA ALA A 62 10.95 5.13 2.49
C ALA A 62 9.72 6.05 2.33
N ILE A 63 8.80 6.06 3.29
CA ILE A 63 7.49 6.73 3.18
C ILE A 63 7.65 8.21 2.80
N LYS A 64 8.48 8.96 3.53
CA LYS A 64 8.66 10.38 3.24
C LYS A 64 9.09 10.63 1.79
N LYS A 65 10.10 9.89 1.33
CA LYS A 65 10.64 9.99 -0.04
C LYS A 65 9.57 9.63 -1.08
N ASN A 66 8.82 8.56 -0.85
CA ASN A 66 7.76 8.12 -1.75
C ASN A 66 6.61 9.14 -1.83
N LEU A 67 6.20 9.73 -0.69
CA LEU A 67 5.18 10.79 -0.65
C LEU A 67 5.63 12.03 -1.42
N ASP A 68 6.87 12.49 -1.22
CA ASP A 68 7.42 13.65 -1.92
C ASP A 68 7.40 13.45 -3.46
N PHE A 69 7.82 12.26 -3.94
CA PHE A 69 7.76 11.94 -5.37
C PHE A 69 6.32 11.81 -5.90
N ALA A 70 5.44 11.18 -5.14
CA ALA A 70 4.06 10.99 -5.53
C ALA A 70 3.33 12.35 -5.68
N ILE A 71 3.51 13.26 -4.73
CA ILE A 71 2.93 14.61 -4.78
C ILE A 71 3.46 15.38 -6.00
N ASN A 72 4.77 15.37 -6.22
CA ASN A 72 5.40 16.10 -7.32
C ASN A 72 4.97 15.60 -8.71
N ASN A 73 4.66 14.32 -8.84
CA ASN A 73 4.25 13.70 -10.10
C ASN A 73 2.73 13.48 -10.19
N LYS A 74 1.95 13.87 -9.17
CA LYS A 74 0.49 13.62 -9.09
C LYS A 74 0.13 12.14 -9.22
N THR A 75 0.99 11.26 -8.70
CA THR A 75 0.83 9.81 -8.73
C THR A 75 0.07 9.35 -7.50
N GLY A 76 -0.93 8.48 -7.66
CA GLY A 76 -1.62 7.84 -6.53
C GLY A 76 -0.71 6.88 -5.77
N LEU A 77 -1.01 6.63 -4.49
CA LEU A 77 -0.27 5.66 -3.66
C LEU A 77 -1.20 4.62 -3.05
N VAL A 78 -0.75 3.36 -3.08
CA VAL A 78 -1.33 2.27 -2.30
C VAL A 78 -0.26 1.81 -1.31
N ILE A 79 -0.47 2.07 -0.01
CA ILE A 79 0.52 1.83 1.04
C ILE A 79 0.11 0.61 1.85
N GLY A 80 0.88 -0.48 1.70
CA GLY A 80 0.79 -1.71 2.49
C GLY A 80 2.00 -1.92 3.41
N THR A 81 2.89 -0.91 3.50
CA THR A 81 4.03 -0.91 4.42
C THR A 81 3.54 -0.93 5.86
N THR A 82 4.06 -1.86 6.65
CA THR A 82 3.73 -2.03 8.08
C THR A 82 4.77 -1.35 8.99
N GLY A 83 4.45 -1.20 10.28
CA GLY A 83 5.35 -0.61 11.25
C GLY A 83 5.46 0.91 11.17
N LEU A 84 4.51 1.57 10.53
CA LEU A 84 4.40 3.03 10.50
C LEU A 84 4.09 3.56 11.89
N LYS A 85 4.70 4.67 12.25
CA LYS A 85 4.46 5.41 13.49
C LYS A 85 3.56 6.61 13.23
N GLU A 86 3.15 7.28 14.27
CA GLU A 86 2.27 8.48 14.20
C GLU A 86 2.81 9.54 13.22
N LYS A 87 4.11 9.77 13.22
CA LYS A 87 4.77 10.71 12.31
C LYS A 87 4.53 10.38 10.83
N GLU A 88 4.65 9.12 10.44
CA GLU A 88 4.39 8.67 9.06
C GLU A 88 2.90 8.80 8.72
N PHE A 89 2.01 8.48 9.64
CA PHE A 89 0.56 8.66 9.45
C PHE A 89 0.18 10.13 9.24
N GLU A 90 0.76 11.06 10.00
CA GLU A 90 0.53 12.50 9.79
C GLU A 90 1.05 12.98 8.42
N MET A 91 2.22 12.52 7.98
CA MET A 91 2.71 12.81 6.62
C MET A 91 1.76 12.29 5.55
N ILE A 92 1.26 11.07 5.68
CA ILE A 92 0.30 10.45 4.76
C ILE A 92 -1.00 11.25 4.73
N LYS A 93 -1.52 11.66 5.89
CA LYS A 93 -2.72 12.48 6.02
C LYS A 93 -2.59 13.85 5.34
N ILE A 94 -1.43 14.47 5.44
CA ILE A 94 -1.15 15.74 4.73
C ILE A 94 -1.10 15.48 3.21
N ALA A 95 -0.44 14.43 2.77
CA ALA A 95 -0.30 14.07 1.37
C ALA A 95 -1.64 13.68 0.73
N SER A 96 -2.54 13.02 1.46
CA SER A 96 -3.86 12.60 0.96
C SER A 96 -4.78 13.75 0.56
N LYS A 97 -4.47 14.98 1.01
CA LYS A 97 -5.14 16.21 0.55
C LYS A 97 -4.69 16.64 -0.85
N LYS A 98 -3.61 16.06 -1.39
CA LYS A 98 -3.00 16.46 -2.67
C LYS A 98 -3.06 15.37 -3.73
N ILE A 99 -3.02 14.09 -3.31
CA ILE A 99 -3.04 12.92 -4.19
C ILE A 99 -3.94 11.82 -3.60
N PRO A 100 -4.51 10.93 -4.44
CA PRO A 100 -5.22 9.76 -3.94
C PRO A 100 -4.28 8.83 -3.18
N ILE A 101 -4.65 8.46 -1.94
CA ILE A 101 -3.90 7.50 -1.13
C ILE A 101 -4.86 6.46 -0.55
N LEU A 102 -4.53 5.19 -0.75
CA LEU A 102 -5.11 4.06 -0.03
C LEU A 102 -4.06 3.51 0.91
N ILE A 103 -4.37 3.40 2.19
CA ILE A 103 -3.50 2.78 3.19
C ILE A 103 -4.24 1.69 3.94
N SER A 104 -3.61 0.54 4.11
CA SER A 104 -4.11 -0.54 4.96
C SER A 104 -2.95 -1.33 5.54
N SER A 105 -3.02 -1.61 6.83
CA SER A 105 -2.04 -2.48 7.51
C SER A 105 -2.19 -3.95 7.11
N ASN A 106 -3.33 -4.33 6.58
CA ASN A 106 -3.61 -5.68 6.09
C ASN A 106 -4.52 -5.65 4.86
N MET A 107 -4.01 -6.17 3.76
CA MET A 107 -4.73 -6.29 2.49
C MET A 107 -5.10 -7.75 2.16
N SER A 108 -4.93 -8.68 3.11
CA SER A 108 -5.34 -10.07 2.95
C SER A 108 -6.86 -10.19 3.00
N LEU A 109 -7.47 -10.77 1.96
CA LEU A 109 -8.90 -11.04 1.90
C LEU A 109 -9.33 -11.94 3.09
N GLY A 110 -8.58 -13.02 3.36
CA GLY A 110 -8.89 -13.96 4.42
C GLY A 110 -8.89 -13.31 5.81
N VAL A 111 -7.89 -12.47 6.10
CA VAL A 111 -7.83 -11.75 7.39
C VAL A 111 -8.95 -10.71 7.52
N ASN A 112 -9.31 -10.02 6.45
CA ASN A 112 -10.44 -9.07 6.49
C ASN A 112 -11.78 -9.80 6.69
N ILE A 113 -11.96 -11.00 6.12
CA ILE A 113 -13.13 -11.85 6.39
C ILE A 113 -13.13 -12.26 7.86
N LEU A 114 -11.98 -12.70 8.42
CA LEU A 114 -11.86 -13.05 9.83
C LEU A 114 -12.25 -11.88 10.74
N PHE A 115 -11.77 -10.67 10.48
CA PHE A 115 -12.16 -9.48 11.24
C PHE A 115 -13.66 -9.23 11.22
N ASN A 116 -14.30 -9.37 10.06
CA ASN A 116 -15.75 -9.25 9.96
C ASN A 116 -16.50 -10.32 10.77
N LEU A 117 -16.06 -11.57 10.73
CA LEU A 117 -16.64 -12.66 11.51
C LEU A 117 -16.51 -12.42 13.01
N VAL A 118 -15.32 -12.03 13.47
CA VAL A 118 -15.05 -11.68 14.88
C VAL A 118 -15.95 -10.53 15.32
N GLN A 119 -16.07 -9.47 14.52
CA GLN A 119 -16.93 -8.33 14.83
C GLN A 119 -18.43 -8.73 14.93
N GLN A 120 -18.92 -9.53 13.99
CA GLN A 120 -20.31 -10.02 14.01
C GLN A 120 -20.57 -10.89 15.23
N THR A 121 -19.67 -11.84 15.54
CA THR A 121 -19.76 -12.71 16.71
C THR A 121 -19.76 -11.90 18.00
N ALA A 122 -18.80 -10.98 18.15
CA ALA A 122 -18.71 -10.12 19.33
C ALA A 122 -19.96 -9.25 19.51
N SER A 123 -20.49 -8.71 18.42
CA SER A 123 -21.74 -7.92 18.48
C SER A 123 -22.95 -8.75 18.91
N THR A 124 -23.01 -10.01 18.49
CA THR A 124 -24.12 -10.92 18.85
C THR A 124 -24.03 -11.35 20.32
N LEU A 125 -22.81 -11.51 20.84
CA LEU A 125 -22.59 -11.97 22.22
C LEU A 125 -22.51 -10.84 23.26
N LYS A 126 -22.55 -9.58 22.84
CA LYS A 126 -22.30 -8.40 23.67
C LYS A 126 -23.15 -8.33 24.95
N ASP A 127 -24.39 -8.79 24.90
CA ASP A 127 -25.35 -8.71 26.01
C ASP A 127 -25.67 -10.11 26.57
N THR A 128 -24.74 -11.05 26.45
CA THR A 128 -24.86 -12.42 26.94
C THR A 128 -23.80 -12.70 28.02
N ASP A 129 -23.89 -13.86 28.68
CA ASP A 129 -22.92 -14.31 29.70
C ASP A 129 -21.65 -14.95 29.11
N TYR A 130 -21.36 -14.70 27.82
CA TYR A 130 -20.15 -15.20 27.15
C TYR A 130 -19.01 -14.18 27.20
N ASP A 131 -17.83 -14.63 27.62
CA ASP A 131 -16.59 -13.89 27.49
C ASP A 131 -15.92 -14.19 26.15
N ILE A 132 -15.28 -13.17 25.56
CA ILE A 132 -14.57 -13.29 24.30
C ILE A 132 -13.08 -13.02 24.54
N GLU A 133 -12.24 -14.02 24.25
CA GLU A 133 -10.80 -13.91 24.33
C GLU A 133 -10.18 -14.15 22.96
N ILE A 134 -9.06 -13.46 22.70
CA ILE A 134 -8.23 -13.64 21.50
C ILE A 134 -6.84 -14.06 21.97
N ALA A 135 -6.44 -15.29 21.64
CA ALA A 135 -5.16 -15.87 22.00
C ALA A 135 -4.18 -15.90 20.80
#